data_7dfe988e4879ab531bfe436fa237a032
#
_entry.id   7dfe988e4879ab531bfe436fa237a032
#
_cell.length_a   1.000
_cell.length_b   1.000
_cell.length_c   1.000
_cell.angle_alpha   90.00
_cell.angle_beta   90.00
_cell.angle_gamma   90.00
#
_symmetry.space_group_name_H-M   'P 1'
#
loop_
_entity.id
_entity.type
_entity.pdbx_description
1 polymer ?
#
loop_
_entity_poly.entity_id
_entity_poly.type
_entity_poly.pdbx_seq_one_letter_code
_entity_poly.pdbx_strand_id
1 'polypeptide(L)'
;MEEYVKKARIAFIGGSGLYEIEGAKLIEQVDIDTPWGKPSDRIDIVDIEGTVTAFLPRHGRGHKYPPHQLNYRANIAALKMIGVEEIVAFSAVGSLKEEIAPLDFVLPSQIIDRTKARPSTFFEDGIAAHVGFADPFCHRLQDVILPIAKNLGLKMHTGETLICMEGPAFSTRAESNLYRSWGAGVINMSTIPEAKLAREAEMCYAVICMSTDYDCWHESEEDVTVEMVVQNMNTNSANAKKLVKALARELGKERGCQCKEAAKYAVITAPEVRNSETTRKLKTILPDYF
;
A
#
# COMPACT_ATOMS: atom_id res chain seq x y z
N MET A 1 24.60 -5.34 13.45
CA MET A 1 23.45 -4.66 12.85
C MET A 1 23.33 -3.32 13.53
N GLU A 2 23.43 -2.24 12.77
CA GLU A 2 23.09 -0.93 13.31
C GLU A 2 21.62 -0.96 13.73
N GLU A 3 21.37 -0.61 14.97
CA GLU A 3 20.01 -0.50 15.50
C GLU A 3 19.39 0.75 14.84
N TYR A 4 18.52 0.54 13.83
CA TYR A 4 17.85 1.66 13.20
C TYR A 4 16.98 2.38 14.23
N VAL A 5 17.33 3.62 14.53
CA VAL A 5 16.53 4.47 15.42
C VAL A 5 15.13 4.63 14.82
N LYS A 6 14.08 4.42 15.63
CA LYS A 6 12.69 4.65 15.21
C LYS A 6 12.54 6.09 14.71
N LYS A 7 12.23 6.25 13.42
CA LYS A 7 12.17 7.56 12.75
C LYS A 7 10.73 8.06 12.57
N ALA A 8 9.81 7.16 12.23
CA ALA A 8 8.41 7.50 12.02
C ALA A 8 7.50 6.31 12.36
N ARG A 9 6.30 6.58 12.87
CA ARG A 9 5.28 5.53 13.11
C ARG A 9 4.30 5.38 11.95
N ILE A 10 4.17 6.39 11.11
CA ILE A 10 3.24 6.48 9.99
C ILE A 10 4.04 6.51 8.70
N ALA A 11 3.60 5.75 7.70
CA ALA A 11 4.11 5.88 6.35
C ALA A 11 2.99 6.12 5.34
N PHE A 12 3.30 6.94 4.35
CA PHE A 12 2.52 7.09 3.14
C PHE A 12 3.29 6.46 1.97
N ILE A 13 2.63 5.58 1.23
CA ILE A 13 3.20 4.98 0.01
C ILE A 13 2.40 5.49 -1.17
N GLY A 14 3.07 6.05 -2.18
CA GLY A 14 2.36 6.58 -3.34
C GLY A 14 3.21 6.68 -4.59
N GLY A 15 2.59 7.17 -5.66
CA GLY A 15 3.24 7.51 -6.92
C GLY A 15 3.84 8.91 -6.91
N SER A 16 4.45 9.29 -8.05
CA SER A 16 5.04 10.62 -8.28
C SER A 16 3.95 11.70 -8.22
N GLY A 17 3.86 12.48 -7.24
CA GLY A 17 2.86 13.55 -7.08
C GLY A 17 2.41 13.75 -5.65
N LEU A 18 2.67 12.78 -4.76
CA LEU A 18 2.36 12.89 -3.33
C LEU A 18 3.51 13.48 -2.49
N TYR A 19 4.69 13.65 -3.07
CA TYR A 19 5.91 14.00 -2.30
C TYR A 19 6.02 15.47 -1.93
N GLU A 20 5.33 16.36 -2.64
CA GLU A 20 5.33 17.80 -2.38
C GLU A 20 4.03 18.22 -1.69
N ILE A 21 3.99 18.10 -0.37
CA ILE A 21 2.87 18.54 0.46
C ILE A 21 3.17 19.94 0.96
N GLU A 22 2.25 20.87 0.75
CA GLU A 22 2.37 22.24 1.21
C GLU A 22 2.49 22.31 2.75
N GLY A 23 3.56 22.94 3.22
CA GLY A 23 3.86 23.07 4.65
C GLY A 23 4.58 21.88 5.26
N ALA A 24 4.85 20.81 4.50
CA ALA A 24 5.68 19.72 4.94
C ALA A 24 7.16 20.09 4.88
N LYS A 25 7.93 19.67 5.89
CA LYS A 25 9.38 19.91 5.96
C LYS A 25 10.13 18.62 5.88
N LEU A 26 10.98 18.45 4.87
CA LEU A 26 11.90 17.33 4.79
C LEU A 26 12.89 17.41 5.96
N ILE A 27 12.92 16.36 6.78
CA ILE A 27 13.88 16.21 7.88
C ILE A 27 15.15 15.53 7.36
N GLU A 28 14.99 14.37 6.74
CA GLU A 28 16.10 13.57 6.18
C GLU A 28 15.61 12.64 5.07
N GLN A 29 16.55 12.12 4.28
CA GLN A 29 16.32 11.03 3.34
C GLN A 29 17.09 9.80 3.82
N VAL A 30 16.40 8.69 4.03
CA VAL A 30 16.97 7.46 4.56
C VAL A 30 17.21 6.48 3.43
N ASP A 31 18.47 6.07 3.24
CA ASP A 31 18.86 4.96 2.37
C ASP A 31 19.03 3.71 3.25
N ILE A 32 18.27 2.66 2.95
CA ILE A 32 18.22 1.44 3.77
C ILE A 32 18.52 0.24 2.91
N ASP A 33 19.45 -0.58 3.36
CA ASP A 33 19.65 -1.93 2.85
C ASP A 33 18.88 -2.93 3.72
N THR A 34 17.92 -3.62 3.13
CA THR A 34 17.15 -4.65 3.83
C THR A 34 17.69 -6.05 3.51
N PRO A 35 17.38 -7.07 4.32
CA PRO A 35 17.72 -8.45 3.98
C PRO A 35 17.12 -8.96 2.66
N TRP A 36 16.15 -8.25 2.12
CA TRP A 36 15.51 -8.54 0.81
C TRP A 36 15.98 -7.59 -0.30
N GLY A 37 17.05 -6.84 -0.08
CA GLY A 37 17.62 -5.86 -1.01
C GLY A 37 17.16 -4.43 -0.75
N LYS A 38 17.38 -3.56 -1.73
CA LYS A 38 17.02 -2.15 -1.62
C LYS A 38 15.54 -1.90 -1.92
N PRO A 39 14.88 -0.96 -1.21
CA PRO A 39 13.56 -0.47 -1.57
C PRO A 39 13.60 0.29 -2.91
N SER A 40 12.42 0.62 -3.41
CA SER A 40 12.26 1.31 -4.70
C SER A 40 12.96 2.67 -4.76
N ASP A 41 13.10 3.33 -3.61
CA ASP A 41 13.79 4.61 -3.48
C ASP A 41 14.19 4.86 -2.02
N ARG A 42 14.93 5.95 -1.77
CA ARG A 42 15.13 6.50 -0.43
C ARG A 42 13.78 6.89 0.19
N ILE A 43 13.66 6.68 1.49
CA ILE A 43 12.47 7.06 2.26
C ILE A 43 12.66 8.49 2.76
N ASP A 44 11.73 9.37 2.44
CA ASP A 44 11.71 10.72 2.97
C ASP A 44 11.06 10.72 4.36
N ILE A 45 11.78 11.21 5.35
CA ILE A 45 11.24 11.52 6.68
C ILE A 45 10.84 12.99 6.68
N VAL A 46 9.57 13.23 6.91
CA VAL A 46 8.95 14.55 6.72
C VAL A 46 8.15 14.94 7.95
N ASP A 47 8.32 16.17 8.40
CA ASP A 47 7.43 16.77 9.39
C ASP A 47 6.23 17.41 8.68
N ILE A 48 5.04 16.92 9.01
CA ILE A 48 3.78 17.51 8.57
C ILE A 48 3.10 18.09 9.82
N GLU A 49 3.25 19.41 10.00
CA GLU A 49 2.60 20.15 11.09
C GLU A 49 2.86 19.56 12.49
N GLY A 50 4.10 19.14 12.75
CA GLY A 50 4.53 18.55 14.02
C GLY A 50 4.40 17.03 14.10
N THR A 51 3.90 16.36 13.06
CA THR A 51 3.86 14.90 12.98
C THR A 51 4.92 14.37 12.02
N VAL A 52 5.86 13.57 12.55
CA VAL A 52 6.90 12.94 11.73
C VAL A 52 6.33 11.73 11.01
N THR A 53 6.44 11.74 9.68
CA THR A 53 5.92 10.71 8.78
C THR A 53 6.99 10.25 7.81
N ALA A 54 6.86 9.03 7.31
CA ALA A 54 7.70 8.48 6.26
C ALA A 54 6.96 8.50 4.91
N PHE A 55 7.66 8.84 3.83
CA PHE A 55 7.15 8.76 2.47
C PHE A 55 8.02 7.82 1.64
N LEU A 56 7.39 6.82 1.04
CA LEU A 56 8.06 5.89 0.12
C LEU A 56 7.49 6.03 -1.30
N PRO A 57 8.33 6.45 -2.28
CA PRO A 57 7.98 6.40 -3.70
C PRO A 57 7.88 4.95 -4.19
N ARG A 58 6.63 4.41 -4.31
CA ARG A 58 6.43 2.99 -4.68
C ARG A 58 7.19 2.61 -5.95
N HIS A 59 7.10 3.43 -6.98
CA HIS A 59 7.72 3.18 -8.28
C HIS A 59 9.12 3.78 -8.44
N GLY A 60 9.69 4.33 -7.34
CA GLY A 60 10.88 5.18 -7.39
C GLY A 60 10.61 6.54 -8.04
N ARG A 61 11.45 7.52 -7.72
CA ARG A 61 11.38 8.86 -8.35
C ARG A 61 11.57 8.73 -9.86
N GLY A 62 10.72 9.41 -10.62
CA GLY A 62 10.67 9.30 -12.08
C GLY A 62 9.94 8.05 -12.59
N HIS A 63 9.24 7.31 -11.71
CA HIS A 63 8.43 6.13 -12.09
C HIS A 63 9.24 5.07 -12.86
N LYS A 64 10.46 4.79 -12.38
CA LYS A 64 11.43 3.93 -13.07
C LYS A 64 11.14 2.43 -12.98
N TYR A 65 10.33 2.00 -12.02
CA TYR A 65 10.00 0.59 -11.83
C TYR A 65 8.53 0.31 -12.15
N PRO A 66 8.25 -0.58 -13.13
CA PRO A 66 6.88 -1.05 -13.38
C PRO A 66 6.39 -1.95 -12.22
N PRO A 67 5.07 -2.14 -12.06
CA PRO A 67 4.48 -2.83 -10.91
C PRO A 67 5.05 -4.23 -10.62
N HIS A 68 5.33 -5.02 -11.66
CA HIS A 68 5.83 -6.39 -11.53
C HIS A 68 7.33 -6.48 -11.19
N GLN A 69 8.08 -5.37 -11.25
CA GLN A 69 9.52 -5.31 -10.92
C GLN A 69 9.80 -4.65 -9.57
N LEU A 70 8.76 -4.22 -8.85
CA LEU A 70 8.94 -3.60 -7.55
C LEU A 70 9.46 -4.60 -6.52
N ASN A 71 10.44 -4.20 -5.74
CA ASN A 71 10.87 -4.97 -4.59
C ASN A 71 9.96 -4.68 -3.38
N TYR A 72 8.75 -5.21 -3.41
CA TYR A 72 7.76 -4.99 -2.35
C TYR A 72 8.26 -5.46 -0.98
N ARG A 73 9.02 -6.57 -0.92
CA ARG A 73 9.60 -7.04 0.35
C ARG A 73 10.55 -6.01 0.94
N ALA A 74 11.45 -5.47 0.14
CA ALA A 74 12.36 -4.43 0.61
C ALA A 74 11.61 -3.15 1.01
N ASN A 75 10.57 -2.77 0.27
CA ASN A 75 9.76 -1.59 0.58
C ASN A 75 9.11 -1.70 1.97
N ILE A 76 8.42 -2.81 2.25
CA ILE A 76 7.75 -3.02 3.53
C ILE A 76 8.75 -3.25 4.67
N ALA A 77 9.81 -4.04 4.43
CA ALA A 77 10.86 -4.27 5.43
C ALA A 77 11.56 -2.97 5.83
N ALA A 78 11.92 -2.11 4.86
CA ALA A 78 12.56 -0.82 5.15
C ALA A 78 11.68 0.07 6.03
N LEU A 79 10.38 0.16 5.73
CA LEU A 79 9.43 0.91 6.56
C LEU A 79 9.34 0.32 7.98
N LYS A 80 9.27 -1.01 8.11
CA LYS A 80 9.24 -1.67 9.42
C LYS A 80 10.51 -1.40 10.22
N MET A 81 11.69 -1.49 9.59
CA MET A 81 12.98 -1.28 10.23
C MET A 81 13.16 0.14 10.79
N ILE A 82 12.55 1.17 10.19
CA ILE A 82 12.56 2.54 10.72
C ILE A 82 11.43 2.83 11.72
N GLY A 83 10.67 1.81 12.11
CA GLY A 83 9.66 1.91 13.16
C GLY A 83 8.24 2.21 12.70
N VAL A 84 7.95 2.12 11.40
CA VAL A 84 6.58 2.32 10.89
C VAL A 84 5.65 1.21 11.37
N GLU A 85 4.50 1.61 11.85
CA GLU A 85 3.44 0.76 12.37
C GLU A 85 2.16 0.85 11.52
N GLU A 86 1.97 1.96 10.82
CA GLU A 86 0.76 2.28 10.06
C GLU A 86 1.12 2.74 8.65
N ILE A 87 0.54 2.10 7.65
CA ILE A 87 0.74 2.43 6.23
C ILE A 87 -0.60 2.85 5.63
N VAL A 88 -0.65 4.05 5.05
CA VAL A 88 -1.71 4.48 4.15
C VAL A 88 -1.12 4.58 2.74
N ALA A 89 -1.55 3.69 1.88
CA ALA A 89 -1.11 3.63 0.50
C ALA A 89 -2.09 4.38 -0.41
N PHE A 90 -1.59 5.03 -1.44
CA PHE A 90 -2.39 5.64 -2.51
C PHE A 90 -2.12 4.91 -3.82
N SER A 91 -3.17 4.65 -4.58
CA SER A 91 -3.09 3.97 -5.86
C SER A 91 -4.10 4.54 -6.85
N ALA A 92 -3.63 4.85 -8.06
CA ALA A 92 -4.54 5.06 -9.19
C ALA A 92 -5.24 3.74 -9.52
N VAL A 93 -6.52 3.80 -9.89
CA VAL A 93 -7.35 2.64 -10.23
C VAL A 93 -8.24 2.94 -11.41
N GLY A 94 -8.51 1.92 -12.23
CA GLY A 94 -9.63 1.89 -13.16
C GLY A 94 -10.91 1.52 -12.41
N SER A 95 -12.02 2.17 -12.74
CA SER A 95 -13.35 1.83 -12.22
C SER A 95 -13.97 0.67 -12.99
N LEU A 96 -14.57 -0.27 -12.27
CA LEU A 96 -15.35 -1.39 -12.81
C LEU A 96 -16.86 -1.19 -12.63
N LYS A 97 -17.30 -0.03 -12.11
CA LYS A 97 -18.69 0.32 -11.82
C LYS A 97 -19.02 1.72 -12.30
N GLU A 98 -20.23 1.90 -12.83
CA GLU A 98 -20.74 3.18 -13.32
C GLU A 98 -20.78 4.26 -12.22
N GLU A 99 -21.18 3.87 -11.01
CA GLU A 99 -21.31 4.77 -9.87
C GLU A 99 -19.99 5.30 -9.30
N ILE A 100 -18.87 4.67 -9.66
CA ILE A 100 -17.50 5.07 -9.26
C ILE A 100 -16.88 5.84 -10.42
N ALA A 101 -17.16 7.12 -10.49
CA ALA A 101 -16.67 7.96 -11.58
C ALA A 101 -15.16 8.26 -11.47
N PRO A 102 -14.48 8.61 -12.59
CA PRO A 102 -13.16 9.24 -12.51
C PRO A 102 -13.18 10.41 -11.53
N LEU A 103 -12.10 10.59 -10.75
CA LEU A 103 -11.93 11.53 -9.65
C LEU A 103 -12.65 11.16 -8.34
N ASP A 104 -13.47 10.11 -8.31
CA ASP A 104 -13.96 9.54 -7.05
C ASP A 104 -12.84 8.77 -6.33
N PHE A 105 -12.96 8.68 -5.01
CA PHE A 105 -12.07 7.89 -4.16
C PHE A 105 -12.77 6.59 -3.73
N VAL A 106 -11.99 5.54 -3.52
CA VAL A 106 -12.49 4.26 -3.02
C VAL A 106 -11.62 3.78 -1.88
N LEU A 107 -12.26 3.38 -0.79
CA LEU A 107 -11.64 2.70 0.34
C LEU A 107 -12.12 1.24 0.34
N PRO A 108 -11.39 0.32 -0.33
CA PRO A 108 -11.86 -1.03 -0.52
C PRO A 108 -11.82 -1.82 0.78
N SER A 109 -12.78 -2.73 0.97
CA SER A 109 -12.81 -3.66 2.10
C SER A 109 -12.19 -5.01 1.78
N GLN A 110 -12.15 -5.40 0.50
CA GLN A 110 -11.70 -6.69 0.02
C GLN A 110 -10.78 -6.58 -1.20
N ILE A 111 -10.01 -7.64 -1.43
CA ILE A 111 -9.12 -7.70 -2.59
C ILE A 111 -9.09 -9.11 -3.19
N ILE A 112 -9.09 -9.17 -4.52
CA ILE A 112 -8.85 -10.39 -5.29
C ILE A 112 -7.47 -10.27 -5.94
N ASP A 113 -6.59 -11.22 -5.62
CA ASP A 113 -5.22 -11.29 -6.15
C ASP A 113 -5.21 -11.98 -7.51
N ARG A 114 -4.84 -11.22 -8.55
CA ARG A 114 -4.60 -11.71 -9.91
C ARG A 114 -3.14 -11.54 -10.34
N THR A 115 -2.23 -11.30 -9.38
CA THR A 115 -0.79 -11.28 -9.63
C THR A 115 -0.27 -12.71 -9.84
N LYS A 116 0.90 -12.86 -10.51
CA LYS A 116 1.38 -14.18 -10.96
C LYS A 116 2.79 -14.52 -10.45
N ALA A 117 3.72 -13.56 -10.53
CA ALA A 117 5.16 -13.84 -10.40
C ALA A 117 5.85 -13.00 -9.31
N ARG A 118 5.09 -12.37 -8.41
CA ARG A 118 5.64 -11.50 -7.36
C ARG A 118 5.97 -12.28 -6.11
N PRO A 119 7.16 -12.14 -5.50
CA PRO A 119 7.42 -12.61 -4.15
C PRO A 119 6.41 -11.97 -3.18
N SER A 120 5.53 -12.78 -2.57
CA SER A 120 4.36 -12.30 -1.81
C SER A 120 4.41 -12.64 -0.33
N THR A 121 5.56 -13.10 0.18
CA THR A 121 5.77 -13.46 1.58
C THR A 121 7.21 -13.19 2.00
N PHE A 122 7.40 -12.93 3.29
CA PHE A 122 8.70 -12.92 3.95
C PHE A 122 9.13 -14.30 4.43
N PHE A 123 8.17 -15.23 4.58
CA PHE A 123 8.38 -16.59 5.07
C PHE A 123 8.70 -17.51 3.90
N GLU A 124 9.98 -17.85 3.79
CA GLU A 124 10.52 -18.71 2.74
C GLU A 124 11.72 -19.52 3.26
N ASP A 125 12.35 -20.32 2.43
CA ASP A 125 13.64 -20.96 2.70
C ASP A 125 13.72 -21.65 4.10
N GLY A 126 12.77 -22.52 4.40
CA GLY A 126 12.75 -23.33 5.62
C GLY A 126 12.00 -22.71 6.80
N ILE A 127 11.24 -21.65 6.58
CA ILE A 127 10.28 -21.13 7.57
C ILE A 127 8.93 -20.94 6.89
N ALA A 128 7.91 -21.64 7.35
CA ALA A 128 6.53 -21.53 6.89
C ALA A 128 5.66 -20.84 7.94
N ALA A 129 4.84 -19.90 7.46
CA ALA A 129 3.86 -19.21 8.30
C ALA A 129 2.58 -18.90 7.51
N HIS A 130 1.45 -18.83 8.21
CA HIS A 130 0.14 -18.50 7.64
C HIS A 130 -0.54 -17.42 8.46
N VAL A 131 -0.44 -16.18 8.01
CA VAL A 131 -1.16 -15.06 8.62
C VAL A 131 -2.62 -15.04 8.17
N GLY A 132 -3.54 -14.65 9.06
CA GLY A 132 -4.93 -14.42 8.70
C GLY A 132 -5.09 -13.25 7.75
N PHE A 133 -5.80 -13.44 6.61
CA PHE A 133 -5.97 -12.43 5.57
C PHE A 133 -7.41 -12.30 5.06
N ALA A 134 -8.40 -12.77 5.84
CA ALA A 134 -9.82 -12.63 5.51
C ALA A 134 -10.24 -11.15 5.38
N ASP A 135 -9.69 -10.30 6.25
CA ASP A 135 -9.84 -8.85 6.21
C ASP A 135 -8.49 -8.22 5.86
N PRO A 136 -8.21 -7.97 4.57
CA PRO A 136 -6.88 -7.56 4.11
C PRO A 136 -6.48 -6.16 4.56
N PHE A 137 -7.45 -5.29 4.81
CA PHE A 137 -7.23 -3.90 5.20
C PHE A 137 -7.58 -3.66 6.67
N CYS A 138 -6.87 -2.75 7.32
CA CYS A 138 -7.09 -2.41 8.72
C CYS A 138 -8.37 -1.56 8.90
N HIS A 139 -9.41 -2.12 9.52
CA HIS A 139 -10.67 -1.41 9.77
C HIS A 139 -10.45 -0.12 10.57
N ARG A 140 -9.57 -0.13 11.59
CA ARG A 140 -9.26 1.08 12.36
C ARG A 140 -8.73 2.21 11.48
N LEU A 141 -7.87 1.91 10.50
CA LEU A 141 -7.42 2.93 9.55
C LEU A 141 -8.58 3.44 8.69
N GLN A 142 -9.47 2.54 8.25
CA GLN A 142 -10.65 2.91 7.46
C GLN A 142 -11.58 3.83 8.25
N ASP A 143 -11.80 3.54 9.54
CA ASP A 143 -12.62 4.35 10.44
C ASP A 143 -12.04 5.76 10.68
N VAL A 144 -10.71 5.91 10.60
CA VAL A 144 -10.05 7.23 10.66
C VAL A 144 -10.12 7.96 9.31
N ILE A 145 -9.87 7.25 8.21
CA ILE A 145 -9.81 7.84 6.86
C ILE A 145 -11.17 8.38 6.41
N LEU A 146 -12.24 7.62 6.61
CA LEU A 146 -13.55 7.93 6.07
C LEU A 146 -14.13 9.29 6.53
N PRO A 147 -14.19 9.61 7.82
CA PRO A 147 -14.69 10.92 8.28
C PRO A 147 -13.82 12.08 7.80
N ILE A 148 -12.50 11.89 7.71
CA ILE A 148 -11.57 12.93 7.23
C ILE A 148 -11.84 13.21 5.74
N ALA A 149 -11.97 12.17 4.91
CA ALA A 149 -12.30 12.33 3.50
C ALA A 149 -13.63 13.05 3.30
N LYS A 150 -14.66 12.69 4.09
CA LYS A 150 -15.96 13.35 4.09
C LYS A 150 -15.86 14.84 4.45
N ASN A 151 -15.09 15.18 5.49
CA ASN A 151 -14.89 16.56 5.91
C ASN A 151 -14.15 17.41 4.87
N LEU A 152 -13.31 16.78 4.04
CA LEU A 152 -12.63 17.40 2.91
C LEU A 152 -13.52 17.50 1.65
N GLY A 153 -14.76 17.01 1.70
CA GLY A 153 -15.68 17.02 0.57
C GLY A 153 -15.32 15.99 -0.53
N LEU A 154 -14.50 14.98 -0.20
CA LEU A 154 -14.14 13.94 -1.16
C LEU A 154 -15.26 12.90 -1.26
N LYS A 155 -15.69 12.60 -2.48
CA LYS A 155 -16.61 11.50 -2.72
C LYS A 155 -15.85 10.18 -2.58
N MET A 156 -16.14 9.45 -1.52
CA MET A 156 -15.44 8.20 -1.17
C MET A 156 -16.42 7.03 -1.08
N HIS A 157 -16.22 6.05 -1.94
CA HIS A 157 -16.94 4.78 -1.90
C HIS A 157 -16.27 3.81 -0.93
N THR A 158 -17.06 2.97 -0.29
CA THR A 158 -16.59 1.98 0.70
C THR A 158 -17.18 0.61 0.42
N GLY A 159 -16.60 -0.44 1.00
CA GLY A 159 -17.14 -1.80 0.89
C GLY A 159 -16.82 -2.50 -0.42
N GLU A 160 -16.07 -1.87 -1.30
CA GLU A 160 -15.74 -2.40 -2.62
C GLU A 160 -14.66 -3.48 -2.58
N THR A 161 -14.68 -4.36 -3.57
CA THR A 161 -13.62 -5.33 -3.84
C THR A 161 -12.66 -4.76 -4.89
N LEU A 162 -11.38 -4.73 -4.54
CA LEU A 162 -10.29 -4.33 -5.43
C LEU A 162 -9.74 -5.57 -6.16
N ILE A 163 -9.58 -5.48 -7.48
CA ILE A 163 -8.75 -6.43 -8.24
C ILE A 163 -7.32 -5.91 -8.27
N CYS A 164 -6.35 -6.74 -7.91
CA CYS A 164 -4.95 -6.42 -8.16
C CYS A 164 -4.39 -7.34 -9.24
N MET A 165 -4.17 -6.79 -10.43
CA MET A 165 -3.62 -7.53 -11.57
C MET A 165 -2.10 -7.41 -11.67
N GLU A 166 -1.47 -8.26 -12.50
CA GLU A 166 -0.01 -8.26 -12.67
C GLU A 166 0.50 -7.00 -13.36
N GLY A 167 -0.15 -6.57 -14.44
CA GLY A 167 0.42 -5.56 -15.34
C GLY A 167 1.67 -6.07 -16.11
N PRO A 168 2.44 -5.22 -16.81
CA PRO A 168 2.20 -3.78 -16.97
C PRO A 168 1.10 -3.42 -17.99
N ALA A 169 0.64 -4.39 -18.80
CA ALA A 169 -0.48 -4.17 -19.71
C ALA A 169 -1.77 -3.97 -18.91
N PHE A 170 -2.65 -3.09 -19.38
CA PHE A 170 -4.01 -2.97 -18.88
C PHE A 170 -4.83 -4.22 -19.19
N SER A 171 -6.01 -4.35 -18.57
CA SER A 171 -6.95 -5.43 -18.81
C SER A 171 -7.37 -5.50 -20.27
N THR A 172 -7.55 -6.72 -20.77
CA THR A 172 -8.39 -6.90 -21.97
C THR A 172 -9.86 -6.63 -21.61
N ARG A 173 -10.67 -6.29 -22.61
CA ARG A 173 -12.12 -6.10 -22.42
C ARG A 173 -12.81 -7.35 -21.82
N ALA A 174 -12.33 -8.53 -22.19
CA ALA A 174 -12.82 -9.79 -21.63
C ALA A 174 -12.47 -9.95 -20.15
N GLU A 175 -11.25 -9.58 -19.74
CA GLU A 175 -10.84 -9.58 -18.33
C GLU A 175 -11.63 -8.56 -17.52
N SER A 176 -11.77 -7.33 -18.02
CA SER A 176 -12.56 -6.28 -17.38
C SER A 176 -14.01 -6.73 -17.13
N ASN A 177 -14.69 -7.28 -18.15
CA ASN A 177 -16.04 -7.81 -18.02
C ASN A 177 -16.12 -9.00 -17.05
N LEU A 178 -15.09 -9.86 -17.00
CA LEU A 178 -15.02 -10.95 -16.04
C LEU A 178 -14.94 -10.41 -14.60
N TYR A 179 -14.07 -9.43 -14.34
CA TYR A 179 -13.93 -8.83 -13.00
C TYR A 179 -15.19 -8.11 -12.54
N ARG A 180 -15.89 -7.44 -13.47
CA ARG A 180 -17.21 -6.85 -13.22
C ARG A 180 -18.24 -7.93 -12.83
N SER A 181 -18.26 -9.08 -13.52
CA SER A 181 -19.15 -10.18 -13.18
C SER A 181 -18.90 -10.79 -11.81
N TRP A 182 -17.67 -10.63 -11.27
CA TRP A 182 -17.31 -11.02 -9.90
C TRP A 182 -17.75 -9.98 -8.85
N GLY A 183 -18.32 -8.86 -9.25
CA GLY A 183 -18.75 -7.78 -8.37
C GLY A 183 -17.62 -6.85 -7.92
N ALA A 184 -16.45 -6.88 -8.57
CA ALA A 184 -15.36 -5.99 -8.26
C ALA A 184 -15.70 -4.53 -8.59
N GLY A 185 -15.26 -3.60 -7.73
CA GLY A 185 -15.52 -2.17 -7.88
C GLY A 185 -14.41 -1.42 -8.61
N VAL A 186 -13.16 -1.80 -8.37
CA VAL A 186 -11.98 -1.11 -8.93
C VAL A 186 -10.83 -2.09 -9.21
N ILE A 187 -9.89 -1.66 -10.05
CA ILE A 187 -8.74 -2.45 -10.46
C ILE A 187 -7.44 -1.64 -10.40
N ASN A 188 -6.36 -2.26 -9.92
CA ASN A 188 -5.01 -1.71 -9.94
C ASN A 188 -3.92 -2.77 -10.17
N MET A 189 -2.65 -2.35 -10.03
CA MET A 189 -1.50 -3.23 -10.25
C MET A 189 -0.53 -3.29 -9.05
N SER A 190 -0.81 -2.61 -7.93
CA SER A 190 0.23 -2.37 -6.92
C SER A 190 -0.11 -2.83 -5.49
N THR A 191 -1.38 -3.06 -5.15
CA THR A 191 -1.78 -3.36 -3.77
C THR A 191 -1.31 -4.74 -3.30
N ILE A 192 -1.20 -5.73 -4.21
CA ILE A 192 -0.59 -7.02 -3.92
C ILE A 192 0.80 -7.07 -4.56
N PRO A 193 1.82 -7.50 -3.81
CA PRO A 193 1.81 -8.13 -2.48
C PRO A 193 1.95 -7.15 -1.29
N GLU A 194 1.91 -5.83 -1.51
CA GLU A 194 2.14 -4.81 -0.48
C GLU A 194 1.28 -5.05 0.79
N ALA A 195 -0.02 -5.30 0.62
CA ALA A 195 -0.95 -5.58 1.72
C ALA A 195 -0.64 -6.89 2.47
N LYS A 196 -0.26 -7.96 1.75
CA LYS A 196 0.13 -9.24 2.36
C LYS A 196 1.37 -9.09 3.22
N LEU A 197 2.39 -8.44 2.68
CA LEU A 197 3.67 -8.20 3.36
C LEU A 197 3.51 -7.28 4.57
N ALA A 198 2.67 -6.25 4.48
CA ALA A 198 2.34 -5.40 5.62
C ALA A 198 1.66 -6.20 6.75
N ARG A 199 0.77 -7.14 6.42
CA ARG A 199 0.13 -8.04 7.38
C ARG A 199 1.15 -8.94 8.05
N GLU A 200 2.05 -9.57 7.29
CA GLU A 200 3.11 -10.43 7.83
C GLU A 200 4.07 -9.66 8.74
N ALA A 201 4.35 -8.38 8.43
CA ALA A 201 5.19 -7.50 9.25
C ALA A 201 4.43 -6.83 10.41
N GLU A 202 3.20 -7.23 10.71
CA GLU A 202 2.36 -6.70 11.80
C GLU A 202 2.11 -5.18 11.72
N MET A 203 1.98 -4.68 10.50
CA MET A 203 1.69 -3.28 10.22
C MET A 203 0.21 -3.10 9.86
N CYS A 204 -0.42 -2.02 10.33
CA CYS A 204 -1.71 -1.61 9.82
C CYS A 204 -1.56 -1.16 8.38
N TYR A 205 -2.45 -1.59 7.50
CA TYR A 205 -2.41 -1.22 6.09
C TYR A 205 -3.80 -0.86 5.58
N ALA A 206 -3.91 0.27 4.91
CA ALA A 206 -5.08 0.66 4.13
C ALA A 206 -4.62 1.24 2.79
N VAL A 207 -5.40 1.02 1.73
CA VAL A 207 -5.17 1.65 0.43
C VAL A 207 -6.32 2.59 0.12
N ILE A 208 -5.99 3.80 -0.32
CA ILE A 208 -6.92 4.78 -0.85
C ILE A 208 -6.75 4.73 -2.37
N CYS A 209 -7.78 4.22 -3.02
CA CYS A 209 -7.85 4.12 -4.47
C CYS A 209 -8.41 5.42 -5.04
N MET A 210 -7.77 5.93 -6.08
CA MET A 210 -8.13 7.16 -6.78
C MET A 210 -8.54 6.80 -8.19
N SER A 211 -9.85 6.87 -8.51
CA SER A 211 -10.37 6.53 -9.82
C SER A 211 -9.84 7.50 -10.88
N THR A 212 -9.23 6.97 -11.92
CA THR A 212 -8.68 7.75 -13.04
C THR A 212 -9.47 7.60 -14.33
N ASP A 213 -10.16 6.47 -14.48
CA ASP A 213 -10.86 6.05 -15.69
C ASP A 213 -11.89 4.94 -15.38
N TYR A 214 -12.69 4.54 -16.37
CA TYR A 214 -13.67 3.45 -16.27
C TYR A 214 -13.12 2.09 -16.74
N ASP A 215 -11.81 1.90 -16.78
CA ASP A 215 -11.22 0.74 -17.43
C ASP A 215 -11.79 0.52 -18.86
N CYS A 216 -11.42 -0.54 -19.55
CA CYS A 216 -11.78 -0.73 -20.96
C CYS A 216 -13.17 -1.31 -21.22
N TRP A 217 -14.05 -1.42 -20.19
CA TRP A 217 -15.40 -1.97 -20.35
C TRP A 217 -16.44 -0.93 -20.78
N HIS A 218 -16.20 0.36 -20.54
CA HIS A 218 -17.19 1.41 -20.73
C HIS A 218 -17.31 1.78 -22.22
N GLU A 219 -18.50 1.63 -22.79
CA GLU A 219 -18.71 1.76 -24.24
C GLU A 219 -18.79 3.22 -24.75
N SER A 220 -19.15 4.17 -23.87
CA SER A 220 -19.32 5.59 -24.22
C SER A 220 -18.05 6.43 -24.07
N GLU A 221 -17.00 5.85 -23.49
CA GLU A 221 -15.71 6.48 -23.31
C GLU A 221 -14.72 5.94 -24.35
N GLU A 222 -13.84 6.79 -24.88
CA GLU A 222 -12.70 6.33 -25.67
C GLU A 222 -11.87 5.34 -24.85
N ASP A 223 -11.22 4.38 -25.51
CA ASP A 223 -10.30 3.46 -24.82
C ASP A 223 -9.34 4.25 -23.94
N VAL A 224 -9.09 3.74 -22.70
CA VAL A 224 -8.25 4.41 -21.71
C VAL A 224 -6.91 4.82 -22.33
N THR A 225 -6.68 6.12 -22.44
CA THR A 225 -5.40 6.66 -22.90
C THR A 225 -4.51 7.03 -21.73
N VAL A 226 -3.21 6.97 -21.92
CA VAL A 226 -2.23 7.37 -20.89
C VAL A 226 -2.42 8.85 -20.54
N GLU A 227 -2.77 9.70 -21.51
CA GLU A 227 -3.00 11.14 -21.31
C GLU A 227 -4.17 11.41 -20.36
N MET A 228 -5.31 10.74 -20.53
CA MET A 228 -6.48 10.84 -19.63
C MET A 228 -6.13 10.41 -18.20
N VAL A 229 -5.44 9.28 -18.05
CA VAL A 229 -4.98 8.78 -16.76
C VAL A 229 -4.08 9.80 -16.08
N VAL A 230 -3.11 10.39 -16.80
CA VAL A 230 -2.19 11.39 -16.23
C VAL A 230 -2.92 12.66 -15.79
N GLN A 231 -3.87 13.17 -16.60
CA GLN A 231 -4.64 14.37 -16.25
C GLN A 231 -5.48 14.15 -14.97
N ASN A 232 -6.19 13.03 -14.89
CA ASN A 232 -6.99 12.69 -13.70
C ASN A 232 -6.10 12.40 -12.48
N MET A 233 -4.93 11.79 -12.68
CA MET A 233 -3.95 11.61 -11.61
C MET A 233 -3.49 12.94 -11.01
N ASN A 234 -3.25 13.96 -11.80
CA ASN A 234 -2.83 15.27 -11.30
C ASN A 234 -3.89 15.89 -10.39
N THR A 235 -5.17 15.81 -10.79
CA THR A 235 -6.30 16.30 -9.99
C THR A 235 -6.46 15.50 -8.70
N ASN A 236 -6.44 14.18 -8.80
CA ASN A 236 -6.50 13.26 -7.67
C ASN A 236 -5.34 13.48 -6.69
N SER A 237 -4.14 13.76 -7.21
CA SER A 237 -2.96 14.03 -6.40
C SER A 237 -3.12 15.26 -5.51
N ALA A 238 -3.73 16.33 -6.02
CA ALA A 238 -4.00 17.52 -5.23
C ALA A 238 -4.94 17.23 -4.05
N ASN A 239 -5.97 16.42 -4.26
CA ASN A 239 -6.89 15.99 -3.20
C ASN A 239 -6.24 15.01 -2.24
N ALA A 240 -5.43 14.07 -2.74
CA ALA A 240 -4.67 13.15 -1.91
C ALA A 240 -3.69 13.87 -0.97
N LYS A 241 -3.03 14.95 -1.41
CA LYS A 241 -2.16 15.79 -0.56
C LYS A 241 -2.91 16.41 0.61
N LYS A 242 -4.14 16.91 0.39
CA LYS A 242 -4.99 17.42 1.48
C LYS A 242 -5.34 16.30 2.47
N LEU A 243 -5.65 15.13 1.95
CA LEU A 243 -5.99 13.97 2.77
C LEU A 243 -4.79 13.49 3.60
N VAL A 244 -3.59 13.39 3.01
CA VAL A 244 -2.35 13.06 3.74
C VAL A 244 -2.09 14.04 4.87
N LYS A 245 -2.23 15.36 4.62
CA LYS A 245 -2.03 16.39 5.63
C LYS A 245 -3.00 16.24 6.81
N ALA A 246 -4.27 15.95 6.55
CA ALA A 246 -5.26 15.73 7.59
C ALA A 246 -5.06 14.40 8.34
N LEU A 247 -4.68 13.33 7.64
CA LEU A 247 -4.40 12.02 8.21
C LEU A 247 -3.17 12.04 9.13
N ALA A 248 -2.12 12.77 8.79
CA ALA A 248 -0.92 12.88 9.61
C ALA A 248 -1.22 13.34 11.05
N ARG A 249 -2.24 14.19 11.25
CA ARG A 249 -2.66 14.67 12.58
C ARG A 249 -3.40 13.62 13.41
N GLU A 250 -4.03 12.65 12.78
CA GLU A 250 -4.91 11.68 13.42
C GLU A 250 -4.29 10.29 13.58
N LEU A 251 -3.32 9.95 12.76
CA LEU A 251 -2.59 8.68 12.80
C LEU A 251 -1.42 8.69 13.80
N GLY A 252 -0.77 7.56 13.99
CA GLY A 252 0.38 7.41 14.91
C GLY A 252 0.00 7.33 16.38
N LYS A 253 -1.29 7.30 16.70
CA LYS A 253 -1.83 7.08 18.05
C LYS A 253 -1.77 5.58 18.42
N GLU A 254 -2.17 5.24 19.63
CA GLU A 254 -2.20 3.83 20.06
C GLU A 254 -3.10 2.98 19.15
N ARG A 255 -2.58 1.80 18.76
CA ARG A 255 -3.28 0.88 17.87
C ARG A 255 -4.21 -0.04 18.66
N GLY A 256 -5.51 0.20 18.56
CA GLY A 256 -6.56 -0.67 19.16
C GLY A 256 -6.93 -1.88 18.29
N CYS A 257 -6.23 -2.18 17.20
CA CYS A 257 -6.51 -3.27 16.26
C CYS A 257 -5.58 -4.48 16.47
N GLN A 258 -5.97 -5.64 15.93
CA GLN A 258 -5.20 -6.89 16.02
C GLN A 258 -4.01 -6.97 15.04
N CYS A 259 -3.79 -5.96 14.18
CA CYS A 259 -2.71 -5.99 13.20
C CYS A 259 -1.33 -6.19 13.84
N LYS A 260 -1.12 -5.65 15.05
CA LYS A 260 0.14 -5.76 15.81
C LYS A 260 0.47 -7.17 16.32
N GLU A 261 -0.43 -8.13 16.17
CA GLU A 261 -0.28 -9.52 16.61
C GLU A 261 -0.56 -10.51 15.47
N ALA A 262 -0.52 -10.04 14.20
CA ALA A 262 -0.89 -10.86 13.06
C ALA A 262 0.02 -12.08 12.86
N ALA A 263 1.29 -12.00 13.27
CA ALA A 263 2.26 -13.09 13.18
C ALA A 263 2.34 -13.98 14.43
N LYS A 264 1.69 -13.60 15.54
CA LYS A 264 1.83 -14.22 16.87
C LYS A 264 1.69 -15.75 16.91
N TYR A 265 0.79 -16.30 16.09
CA TYR A 265 0.54 -17.74 15.97
C TYR A 265 0.68 -18.23 14.55
N ALA A 266 1.28 -17.44 13.67
CA ALA A 266 1.33 -17.74 12.24
C ALA A 266 2.44 -18.73 11.87
N VAL A 267 3.57 -18.73 12.59
CA VAL A 267 4.75 -19.54 12.27
C VAL A 267 4.52 -20.99 12.71
N ILE A 268 4.47 -21.90 11.74
CA ILE A 268 4.24 -23.34 11.99
C ILE A 268 5.51 -24.18 12.01
N THR A 269 6.61 -23.68 11.43
CA THR A 269 7.90 -24.38 11.45
C THR A 269 8.46 -24.44 12.88
N ALA A 270 8.72 -25.65 13.36
CA ALA A 270 9.28 -25.88 14.68
C ALA A 270 10.65 -25.18 14.82
N PRO A 271 10.95 -24.55 15.97
CA PRO A 271 12.15 -23.73 16.17
C PRO A 271 13.47 -24.44 15.81
N GLU A 272 13.58 -25.73 16.15
CA GLU A 272 14.78 -26.55 16.00
C GLU A 272 15.16 -26.87 14.54
N VAL A 273 14.21 -26.71 13.59
CA VAL A 273 14.45 -26.97 12.16
C VAL A 273 14.43 -25.69 11.31
N ARG A 274 14.28 -24.52 11.94
CA ARG A 274 14.28 -23.24 11.21
C ARG A 274 15.63 -22.95 10.59
N ASN A 275 15.61 -22.50 9.34
CA ASN A 275 16.83 -22.04 8.67
C ASN A 275 17.38 -20.80 9.38
N SER A 276 18.66 -20.83 9.76
CA SER A 276 19.30 -19.78 10.54
C SER A 276 19.46 -18.46 9.78
N GLU A 277 19.64 -18.50 8.46
CA GLU A 277 19.75 -17.30 7.64
C GLU A 277 18.38 -16.62 7.51
N THR A 278 17.33 -17.38 7.25
CA THR A 278 15.95 -16.88 7.18
C THR A 278 15.48 -16.34 8.53
N THR A 279 15.81 -17.04 9.63
CA THR A 279 15.59 -16.55 11.00
C THR A 279 16.24 -15.18 11.21
N ARG A 280 17.49 -15.01 10.80
CA ARG A 280 18.21 -13.73 10.92
C ARG A 280 17.56 -12.62 10.10
N LYS A 281 17.07 -12.91 8.88
CA LYS A 281 16.33 -11.95 8.05
C LYS A 281 15.03 -11.54 8.75
N LEU A 282 14.22 -12.49 9.18
CA LEU A 282 12.93 -12.25 9.81
C LEU A 282 13.05 -11.49 11.13
N LYS A 283 14.10 -11.72 11.90
CA LYS A 283 14.37 -10.98 13.14
C LYS A 283 14.46 -9.47 12.95
N THR A 284 14.79 -8.97 11.74
CA THR A 284 14.84 -7.53 11.46
C THR A 284 13.47 -6.86 11.43
N ILE A 285 12.41 -7.63 11.16
CA ILE A 285 11.03 -7.12 11.06
C ILE A 285 10.09 -7.71 12.13
N LEU A 286 10.44 -8.85 12.71
CA LEU A 286 9.65 -9.60 13.71
C LEU A 286 10.55 -10.09 14.84
N PRO A 287 11.21 -9.20 15.61
CA PRO A 287 12.20 -9.59 16.61
C PRO A 287 11.62 -10.45 17.74
N ASP A 288 10.33 -10.32 18.04
CA ASP A 288 9.66 -11.01 19.15
C ASP A 288 9.40 -12.52 18.86
N TYR A 289 9.57 -12.96 17.59
CA TYR A 289 9.27 -14.35 17.16
C TYR A 289 10.50 -15.13 16.70
N PHE A 290 11.66 -14.46 16.53
CA PHE A 290 12.86 -15.03 15.94
C PHE A 290 14.16 -14.70 16.67
#